data_7e1697b942a27454a907d18292801ee6
#
_entry.id   7e1697b942a27454a907d18292801ee6
#
_cell.length_a   1.000
_cell.length_b   1.000
_cell.length_c   1.000
_cell.angle_alpha   90.00
_cell.angle_beta   90.00
_cell.angle_gamma   90.00
#
_symmetry.space_group_name_H-M   'P 1'
#
loop_
_entity.id
_entity.type
_entity.pdbx_description
1 polymer ?
#
loop_
_entity_poly.entity_id
_entity_poly.type
_entity_poly.pdbx_seq_one_letter_code
_entity_poly.pdbx_strand_id
1 'polypeptide(L)'
;LPVTLKGTAKQTPEGLVLNGKGWAVTAPLPYAVAEKTLEVWVKLKDLKQRGGGAITLQNNSGGVFDSIVYGEREAKRWMAGSNGFVRTKSFGGTEETEAEQQVVHFATVYRADGSITGYRNGKLYGKTYTTGFHRYPANDAHFAFGIRHGTAPGNNRMLNGTITGARFYNRALNANEVAASAGLGTITITKAQLTEALTPDQLETRRQATRQLVGVREDISALLAKGPQAAKVYTVLARNPGVTQVLNRGNVRNPIGPVAPAGLPALKTINANFGLADNAPDAQRRAKLAEWITHPDNPLFARVMANRIWHYHFGAGLVNTPNDFGYSGTAPSHPALLDHLATYFAQKKWSIKALHRYIVTSATYKQNSQPLPAAMRVDADNRLLWRMSPRRMTAEEMRDTMLVASGKLDRQLGGIGYRDVRAYQFKGSNFYDIIAQDKPEQFRRTIYRFSPRGAQRNLLDTFDCPDSSALAPNRASTTTPLQSLALMNNRFVLSQSALFAERLANQTGDDITSQLRLAHELTLSRALAPNQLTLAEAF
;
A
#
# COMPACT_ATOMS: atom_id res chain seq x y z
N LEU A 1 -19.91 -18.34 26.30
CA LEU A 1 -20.26 -18.65 24.91
C LEU A 1 -20.33 -20.17 24.74
N PRO A 2 -21.40 -20.72 24.14
CA PRO A 2 -21.46 -22.14 23.83
C PRO A 2 -20.36 -22.53 22.84
N VAL A 3 -19.81 -23.73 22.98
CA VAL A 3 -18.75 -24.25 22.11
C VAL A 3 -19.22 -25.49 21.38
N THR A 4 -18.81 -25.60 20.11
CA THR A 4 -18.95 -26.81 19.30
C THR A 4 -17.66 -27.60 19.38
N LEU A 5 -17.75 -28.83 19.88
CA LEU A 5 -16.60 -29.75 19.99
C LEU A 5 -16.27 -30.37 18.64
N LYS A 6 -14.99 -30.50 18.34
CA LYS A 6 -14.44 -31.08 17.12
C LYS A 6 -13.37 -32.12 17.42
N GLY A 7 -13.26 -33.10 16.55
CA GLY A 7 -12.31 -34.20 16.75
C GLY A 7 -12.58 -34.99 18.05
N THR A 8 -11.55 -35.17 18.85
CA THR A 8 -11.61 -35.95 20.12
C THR A 8 -11.75 -35.06 21.36
N ALA A 9 -12.07 -33.80 21.22
CA ALA A 9 -12.31 -32.89 22.35
C ALA A 9 -13.53 -33.34 23.18
N LYS A 10 -13.43 -33.25 24.50
CA LYS A 10 -14.50 -33.61 25.42
C LYS A 10 -14.73 -32.53 26.47
N GLN A 11 -15.99 -32.22 26.73
CA GLN A 11 -16.39 -31.38 27.85
C GLN A 11 -16.63 -32.25 29.07
N THR A 12 -15.98 -31.94 30.18
CA THR A 12 -16.13 -32.62 31.46
C THR A 12 -16.44 -31.58 32.56
N PRO A 13 -16.84 -32.01 33.79
CA PRO A 13 -16.97 -31.07 34.90
C PRO A 13 -15.68 -30.33 35.24
N GLU A 14 -14.53 -30.88 34.91
CA GLU A 14 -13.21 -30.28 35.15
C GLU A 14 -12.81 -29.27 34.07
N GLY A 15 -13.52 -29.25 32.93
CA GLY A 15 -13.25 -28.34 31.83
C GLY A 15 -13.24 -29.01 30.46
N LEU A 16 -12.65 -28.33 29.49
CA LEU A 16 -12.46 -28.83 28.14
C LEU A 16 -11.18 -29.67 28.04
N VAL A 17 -11.35 -30.97 27.91
CA VAL A 17 -10.25 -31.95 27.81
C VAL A 17 -9.82 -32.11 26.36
N LEU A 18 -8.55 -31.92 26.10
CA LEU A 18 -7.89 -31.93 24.78
C LEU A 18 -6.74 -32.95 24.82
N ASN A 19 -6.64 -33.76 23.79
CA ASN A 19 -5.62 -34.83 23.70
C ASN A 19 -4.68 -34.67 22.50
N GLY A 20 -4.55 -33.46 21.95
CA GLY A 20 -3.74 -33.19 20.78
C GLY A 20 -4.39 -33.57 19.44
N LYS A 21 -5.66 -34.03 19.43
CA LYS A 21 -6.43 -34.42 18.23
C LYS A 21 -7.84 -33.83 18.21
N GLY A 22 -8.20 -33.00 19.17
CA GLY A 22 -9.50 -32.36 19.28
C GLY A 22 -9.38 -30.89 19.60
N TRP A 23 -10.40 -30.11 19.23
CA TRP A 23 -10.52 -28.68 19.50
C TRP A 23 -11.98 -28.29 19.69
N ALA A 24 -12.21 -27.07 20.13
CA ALA A 24 -13.56 -26.52 20.23
C ALA A 24 -13.62 -25.13 19.59
N VAL A 25 -14.79 -24.76 19.08
CA VAL A 25 -15.00 -23.45 18.47
C VAL A 25 -16.32 -22.83 18.95
N THR A 26 -16.38 -21.50 19.03
CA THR A 26 -17.63 -20.77 19.27
C THR A 26 -18.32 -20.39 17.96
N ALA A 27 -19.56 -19.92 18.05
CA ALA A 27 -20.17 -19.17 16.97
C ALA A 27 -19.42 -17.83 16.74
N PRO A 28 -19.57 -17.20 15.54
CA PRO A 28 -19.01 -15.89 15.28
C PRO A 28 -19.50 -14.85 16.27
N LEU A 29 -18.64 -13.89 16.61
CA LEU A 29 -18.95 -12.80 17.52
C LEU A 29 -19.82 -11.76 16.81
N PRO A 30 -20.97 -11.34 17.37
CA PRO A 30 -21.88 -10.40 16.71
C PRO A 30 -21.39 -8.93 16.76
N TYR A 31 -20.20 -8.67 17.27
CA TYR A 31 -19.60 -7.35 17.42
C TYR A 31 -18.14 -7.35 16.96
N ALA A 32 -17.66 -6.16 16.57
CA ALA A 32 -16.25 -5.99 16.21
C ALA A 32 -15.33 -6.02 17.43
N VAL A 33 -14.11 -6.53 17.23
CA VAL A 33 -13.08 -6.61 18.26
C VAL A 33 -11.85 -5.83 17.79
N ALA A 34 -11.39 -4.88 18.62
CA ALA A 34 -10.15 -4.12 18.40
C ALA A 34 -9.15 -4.42 19.53
N GLU A 35 -9.14 -3.57 20.57
CA GLU A 35 -8.40 -3.89 21.80
C GLU A 35 -9.03 -5.09 22.47
N LYS A 36 -8.20 -5.92 23.07
CA LYS A 36 -8.71 -7.16 23.68
C LYS A 36 -7.81 -7.72 24.74
N THR A 37 -8.41 -8.51 25.59
CA THR A 37 -7.68 -9.38 26.54
C THR A 37 -8.19 -10.81 26.37
N LEU A 38 -7.27 -11.72 26.15
CA LEU A 38 -7.50 -13.16 26.16
C LEU A 38 -6.97 -13.73 27.47
N GLU A 39 -7.76 -14.53 28.15
CA GLU A 39 -7.35 -15.23 29.39
C GLU A 39 -7.72 -16.70 29.31
N VAL A 40 -6.86 -17.55 29.84
CA VAL A 40 -7.07 -18.99 29.91
C VAL A 40 -6.50 -19.54 31.19
N TRP A 41 -7.24 -20.46 31.80
CA TRP A 41 -6.79 -21.33 32.90
C TRP A 41 -6.59 -22.71 32.31
N VAL A 42 -5.37 -23.21 32.35
CA VAL A 42 -5.01 -24.43 31.64
C VAL A 42 -4.03 -25.29 32.43
N LYS A 43 -4.25 -26.60 32.41
CA LYS A 43 -3.31 -27.60 32.84
C LYS A 43 -2.82 -28.37 31.61
N LEU A 44 -1.51 -28.40 31.39
CA LEU A 44 -0.91 -29.11 30.27
C LEU A 44 -0.70 -30.58 30.60
N LYS A 45 -0.78 -31.46 29.60
CA LYS A 45 -0.48 -32.89 29.78
C LYS A 45 1.01 -33.11 30.00
N ASP A 46 1.85 -32.34 29.33
CA ASP A 46 3.31 -32.34 29.45
C ASP A 46 3.88 -30.97 29.02
N LEU A 47 5.10 -30.67 29.46
CA LEU A 47 5.81 -29.45 29.16
C LEU A 47 6.66 -29.52 27.85
N LYS A 48 6.68 -30.69 27.18
CA LYS A 48 7.46 -30.89 25.94
C LYS A 48 6.69 -30.53 24.69
N GLN A 49 5.35 -30.38 24.80
CA GLN A 49 4.50 -30.04 23.67
C GLN A 49 4.84 -28.66 23.08
N ARG A 50 4.55 -28.46 21.80
CA ARG A 50 4.96 -27.28 21.05
C ARG A 50 3.81 -26.75 20.16
N GLY A 51 3.52 -25.46 20.28
CA GLY A 51 2.71 -24.74 19.30
C GLY A 51 1.20 -24.94 19.38
N GLY A 52 0.67 -25.52 20.45
CA GLY A 52 -0.79 -25.63 20.66
C GLY A 52 -1.40 -24.30 21.13
N GLY A 53 -2.52 -23.91 20.54
CA GLY A 53 -3.30 -22.74 20.96
C GLY A 53 -4.21 -23.08 22.15
N ALA A 54 -4.05 -22.38 23.27
CA ALA A 54 -4.94 -22.55 24.42
C ALA A 54 -6.27 -21.80 24.20
N ILE A 55 -6.20 -20.54 23.81
CA ILE A 55 -7.34 -19.74 23.33
C ILE A 55 -6.88 -18.93 22.11
N THR A 56 -7.66 -18.95 21.07
CA THR A 56 -7.41 -18.24 19.82
C THR A 56 -8.63 -17.45 19.42
N LEU A 57 -8.48 -16.16 19.17
CA LEU A 57 -9.45 -15.37 18.41
C LEU A 57 -9.00 -15.35 16.96
N GLN A 58 -9.84 -15.82 16.03
CA GLN A 58 -9.52 -15.88 14.60
C GLN A 58 -10.69 -15.44 13.75
N ASN A 59 -10.40 -14.98 12.51
CA ASN A 59 -11.45 -14.72 11.53
C ASN A 59 -12.09 -16.05 11.07
N ASN A 60 -13.22 -15.97 10.37
CA ASN A 60 -13.98 -17.15 9.97
C ASN A 60 -13.19 -18.15 9.10
N SER A 61 -12.23 -17.66 8.31
CA SER A 61 -11.33 -18.53 7.52
C SER A 61 -10.19 -19.13 8.33
N GLY A 62 -9.93 -18.63 9.55
CA GLY A 62 -8.78 -19.02 10.37
C GLY A 62 -7.43 -18.52 9.85
N GLY A 63 -7.43 -17.66 8.82
CA GLY A 63 -6.21 -17.13 8.20
C GLY A 63 -5.56 -15.98 8.97
N VAL A 64 -6.35 -15.24 9.75
CA VAL A 64 -5.87 -14.17 10.64
C VAL A 64 -6.28 -14.50 12.06
N PHE A 65 -5.34 -14.46 13.01
CA PHE A 65 -5.61 -14.83 14.39
C PHE A 65 -4.68 -14.17 15.40
N ASP A 66 -5.15 -14.09 16.64
CA ASP A 66 -4.39 -13.77 17.86
C ASP A 66 -4.66 -14.87 18.89
N SER A 67 -3.62 -15.46 19.45
CA SER A 67 -3.73 -16.67 20.26
C SER A 67 -2.79 -16.64 21.46
N ILE A 68 -3.17 -17.29 22.54
CA ILE A 68 -2.24 -17.72 23.58
C ILE A 68 -1.73 -19.09 23.18
N VAL A 69 -0.43 -19.20 22.89
CA VAL A 69 0.21 -20.44 22.46
C VAL A 69 1.33 -20.85 23.42
N TYR A 70 1.52 -22.15 23.57
CA TYR A 70 2.58 -22.70 24.40
C TYR A 70 3.67 -23.33 23.54
N GLY A 71 4.93 -22.99 23.84
CA GLY A 71 6.10 -23.65 23.28
C GLY A 71 6.28 -23.45 21.75
N GLU A 72 5.69 -22.46 21.12
CA GLU A 72 5.67 -22.34 19.65
C GLU A 72 7.06 -22.06 19.06
N ARG A 73 7.64 -20.91 19.33
CA ARG A 73 8.99 -20.53 18.88
C ARG A 73 10.05 -20.78 19.95
N GLU A 74 9.66 -20.62 21.20
CA GLU A 74 10.50 -20.87 22.37
C GLU A 74 9.96 -22.05 23.14
N ALA A 75 10.79 -23.06 23.39
CA ALA A 75 10.40 -24.22 24.18
C ALA A 75 9.99 -23.80 25.59
N LYS A 76 8.99 -24.45 26.13
CA LYS A 76 8.50 -24.23 27.50
C LYS A 76 8.09 -22.81 27.84
N ARG A 77 7.73 -21.96 26.85
CA ARG A 77 7.33 -20.57 27.10
C ARG A 77 5.98 -20.26 26.49
N TRP A 78 5.27 -19.38 27.18
CA TRP A 78 4.02 -18.84 26.69
C TRP A 78 4.27 -17.67 25.72
N MET A 79 3.48 -17.58 24.68
CA MET A 79 3.64 -16.56 23.64
C MET A 79 2.28 -16.07 23.14
N ALA A 80 2.24 -14.86 22.61
CA ALA A 80 1.14 -14.41 21.77
C ALA A 80 1.38 -14.89 20.34
N GLY A 81 0.58 -15.83 19.87
CA GLY A 81 0.62 -16.36 18.51
C GLY A 81 -0.14 -15.46 17.54
N SER A 82 0.32 -15.39 16.27
CA SER A 82 -0.37 -14.66 15.21
C SER A 82 -0.05 -15.24 13.84
N ASN A 83 -0.87 -14.92 12.83
CA ASN A 83 -0.63 -15.32 11.44
C ASN A 83 0.73 -14.80 10.95
N GLY A 84 1.52 -15.67 10.31
CA GLY A 84 2.85 -15.32 9.80
C GLY A 84 3.81 -14.72 10.85
N PHE A 85 3.51 -14.88 12.14
CA PHE A 85 4.24 -14.30 13.28
C PHE A 85 4.34 -12.76 13.26
N VAL A 86 3.48 -12.07 12.52
CA VAL A 86 3.54 -10.61 12.36
C VAL A 86 3.36 -9.85 13.68
N ARG A 87 2.62 -10.42 14.63
CA ARG A 87 2.41 -9.86 15.99
C ARG A 87 3.01 -10.73 17.10
N THR A 88 3.85 -11.70 16.74
CA THR A 88 4.48 -12.64 17.68
C THR A 88 5.92 -12.24 17.93
N LYS A 89 6.24 -11.91 19.18
CA LYS A 89 7.61 -11.75 19.68
C LYS A 89 7.74 -12.50 21.01
N SER A 90 8.98 -12.73 21.44
CA SER A 90 9.24 -13.23 22.78
C SER A 90 8.85 -12.19 23.83
N PHE A 91 8.16 -12.59 24.86
CA PHE A 91 8.02 -11.79 26.08
C PHE A 91 9.31 -11.78 26.90
N GLY A 92 10.27 -12.71 26.65
CA GLY A 92 11.43 -12.92 27.50
C GLY A 92 11.07 -13.40 28.91
N GLY A 93 9.89 -14.01 29.05
CA GLY A 93 9.42 -14.56 30.33
C GLY A 93 10.15 -15.84 30.71
N THR A 94 9.95 -16.29 31.94
CA THR A 94 10.54 -17.54 32.49
C THR A 94 9.97 -18.77 31.80
N GLU A 95 10.71 -19.88 31.83
CA GLU A 95 10.19 -21.16 31.40
C GLU A 95 9.04 -21.62 32.31
N GLU A 96 8.05 -22.26 31.71
CA GLU A 96 6.93 -22.86 32.42
C GLU A 96 7.37 -24.16 33.06
N THR A 97 7.16 -24.28 34.36
CA THR A 97 7.55 -25.46 35.16
C THR A 97 6.41 -26.11 35.91
N GLU A 98 5.25 -25.45 36.00
CA GLU A 98 4.16 -25.84 36.88
C GLU A 98 2.90 -26.33 36.13
N ALA A 99 2.72 -25.93 34.87
CA ALA A 99 1.48 -26.18 34.13
C ALA A 99 1.15 -27.66 33.90
N GLU A 100 2.11 -28.57 34.06
CA GLU A 100 1.88 -30.02 34.04
C GLU A 100 1.28 -30.53 35.35
N GLN A 101 1.60 -29.90 36.46
CA GLN A 101 1.19 -30.33 37.80
C GLN A 101 -0.09 -29.63 38.24
N GLN A 102 -0.24 -28.36 37.93
CA GLN A 102 -1.36 -27.53 38.36
C GLN A 102 -1.93 -26.68 37.24
N VAL A 103 -3.12 -26.14 37.47
CA VAL A 103 -3.72 -25.17 36.56
C VAL A 103 -2.97 -23.85 36.66
N VAL A 104 -2.54 -23.29 35.52
CA VAL A 104 -1.94 -21.98 35.45
C VAL A 104 -2.87 -21.04 34.70
N HIS A 105 -2.91 -19.76 35.13
CA HIS A 105 -3.58 -18.69 34.41
C HIS A 105 -2.57 -18.01 33.51
N PHE A 106 -2.95 -17.79 32.23
CA PHE A 106 -2.20 -16.95 31.34
C PHE A 106 -3.13 -15.95 30.64
N ALA A 107 -2.70 -14.67 30.57
CA ALA A 107 -3.42 -13.61 29.89
C ALA A 107 -2.53 -12.88 28.89
N THR A 108 -3.13 -12.47 27.77
CA THR A 108 -2.49 -11.61 26.78
C THR A 108 -3.36 -10.40 26.51
N VAL A 109 -2.80 -9.21 26.71
CA VAL A 109 -3.48 -7.91 26.52
C VAL A 109 -2.96 -7.24 25.26
N TYR A 110 -3.86 -6.89 24.36
CA TYR A 110 -3.60 -6.20 23.09
C TYR A 110 -4.19 -4.80 23.14
N ARG A 111 -3.38 -3.76 22.96
CA ARG A 111 -3.79 -2.33 23.03
C ARG A 111 -3.80 -1.66 21.66
N ALA A 112 -4.53 -0.57 21.55
CA ALA A 112 -4.66 0.22 20.33
C ALA A 112 -3.34 0.82 19.82
N ASP A 113 -2.38 1.06 20.72
CA ASP A 113 -1.01 1.50 20.38
C ASP A 113 -0.14 0.38 19.78
N GLY A 114 -0.71 -0.83 19.63
CA GLY A 114 -0.03 -2.01 19.12
C GLY A 114 0.84 -2.72 20.14
N SER A 115 0.78 -2.33 21.41
CA SER A 115 1.50 -3.03 22.48
C SER A 115 0.81 -4.33 22.87
N ILE A 116 1.60 -5.35 23.15
CA ILE A 116 1.15 -6.68 23.60
C ILE A 116 1.89 -7.04 24.88
N THR A 117 1.10 -7.36 25.91
CA THR A 117 1.61 -7.69 27.25
C THR A 117 1.13 -9.06 27.68
N GLY A 118 2.03 -9.92 28.15
CA GLY A 118 1.72 -11.22 28.73
C GLY A 118 1.69 -11.17 30.27
N TYR A 119 0.78 -11.93 30.87
CA TYR A 119 0.70 -12.13 32.32
C TYR A 119 0.56 -13.60 32.63
N ARG A 120 1.33 -14.06 33.64
CA ARG A 120 1.21 -15.43 34.18
C ARG A 120 0.77 -15.37 35.63
N ASN A 121 -0.31 -16.08 35.97
CA ASN A 121 -0.90 -16.06 37.30
C ASN A 121 -1.09 -14.62 37.82
N GLY A 122 -1.62 -13.71 36.97
CA GLY A 122 -1.87 -12.32 37.31
C GLY A 122 -0.66 -11.40 37.39
N LYS A 123 0.57 -11.92 37.26
CA LYS A 123 1.81 -11.13 37.30
C LYS A 123 2.39 -10.95 35.92
N LEU A 124 3.05 -9.81 35.66
CA LEU A 124 3.70 -9.52 34.39
C LEU A 124 4.66 -10.65 33.97
N TYR A 125 4.48 -11.17 32.75
CA TYR A 125 5.29 -12.24 32.19
C TYR A 125 6.29 -11.67 31.17
N GLY A 126 7.50 -11.38 31.64
CA GLY A 126 8.56 -10.79 30.83
C GLY A 126 8.34 -9.33 30.49
N LYS A 127 8.49 -8.93 29.23
CA LYS A 127 8.42 -7.53 28.75
C LYS A 127 7.28 -7.33 27.78
N THR A 128 6.60 -6.18 27.88
CA THR A 128 5.71 -5.70 26.83
C THR A 128 6.49 -5.39 25.57
N TYR A 129 5.92 -5.71 24.41
CA TYR A 129 6.48 -5.34 23.10
C TYR A 129 5.43 -4.74 22.17
N THR A 130 5.85 -4.03 21.14
CA THR A 130 4.96 -3.40 20.15
C THR A 130 5.17 -4.01 18.78
N THR A 131 4.05 -4.43 18.14
CA THR A 131 4.02 -5.02 16.80
C THR A 131 2.80 -4.60 15.98
N GLY A 132 1.91 -3.82 16.56
CA GLY A 132 0.60 -3.52 16.00
C GLY A 132 -0.51 -4.45 16.53
N PHE A 133 -1.74 -4.17 16.13
CA PHE A 133 -2.91 -4.98 16.48
C PHE A 133 -3.78 -5.25 15.24
N HIS A 134 -4.69 -6.21 15.35
CA HIS A 134 -5.66 -6.51 14.29
C HIS A 134 -7.08 -6.26 14.80
N ARG A 135 -7.89 -5.63 13.93
CA ARG A 135 -9.33 -5.46 14.14
C ARG A 135 -10.09 -6.57 13.45
N TYR A 136 -10.99 -7.21 14.19
CA TYR A 136 -11.90 -8.21 13.66
C TYR A 136 -13.26 -7.56 13.46
N PRO A 137 -13.83 -7.60 12.23
CA PRO A 137 -15.19 -7.13 11.98
C PRO A 137 -16.24 -7.93 12.76
N ALA A 138 -17.41 -7.34 12.96
CA ALA A 138 -18.55 -8.08 13.50
C ALA A 138 -18.90 -9.25 12.57
N ASN A 139 -19.26 -10.37 13.15
CA ASN A 139 -19.62 -11.64 12.48
C ASN A 139 -18.48 -12.28 11.66
N ASP A 140 -17.24 -11.76 11.74
CA ASP A 140 -16.07 -12.35 11.07
C ASP A 140 -15.01 -12.85 12.06
N ALA A 141 -15.36 -13.07 13.31
CA ALA A 141 -14.42 -13.63 14.29
C ALA A 141 -15.11 -14.59 15.26
N HIS A 142 -14.39 -15.64 15.65
CA HIS A 142 -14.83 -16.60 16.64
C HIS A 142 -13.64 -17.11 17.46
N PHE A 143 -13.93 -17.74 18.59
CA PHE A 143 -12.90 -18.39 19.41
C PHE A 143 -12.70 -19.84 19.02
N ALA A 144 -11.44 -20.26 19.06
CA ALA A 144 -11.03 -21.65 18.98
C ALA A 144 -10.17 -22.00 20.21
N PHE A 145 -10.31 -23.23 20.69
CA PHE A 145 -9.59 -23.77 21.85
C PHE A 145 -8.93 -25.08 21.46
N GLY A 146 -7.66 -25.24 21.79
CA GLY A 146 -6.93 -26.47 21.49
C GLY A 146 -6.22 -26.51 20.16
N ILE A 147 -6.61 -25.64 19.23
CA ILE A 147 -5.96 -25.45 17.93
C ILE A 147 -5.35 -24.05 17.85
N ARG A 148 -4.18 -23.92 17.22
CA ARG A 148 -3.53 -22.63 17.08
C ARG A 148 -4.33 -21.68 16.18
N HIS A 149 -4.83 -22.17 15.06
CA HIS A 149 -5.70 -21.45 14.12
C HIS A 149 -6.26 -22.40 13.05
N GLY A 150 -7.20 -21.91 12.24
CA GLY A 150 -7.76 -22.64 11.10
C GLY A 150 -9.07 -23.34 11.42
N THR A 151 -9.68 -23.90 10.40
CA THR A 151 -10.98 -24.60 10.47
C THR A 151 -10.83 -26.12 10.56
N ALA A 152 -9.62 -26.62 10.37
CA ALA A 152 -9.25 -28.04 10.47
C ALA A 152 -7.82 -28.17 11.02
N PRO A 153 -7.43 -29.34 11.57
CA PRO A 153 -6.11 -29.53 12.16
C PRO A 153 -4.96 -29.25 11.19
N GLY A 154 -5.02 -29.73 9.95
CA GLY A 154 -3.95 -29.59 8.96
C GLY A 154 -2.60 -29.99 9.57
N ASN A 155 -1.58 -29.13 9.35
CA ASN A 155 -0.25 -29.27 9.96
C ASN A 155 -0.11 -28.54 11.30
N ASN A 156 -1.21 -28.03 11.89
CA ASN A 156 -1.17 -27.36 13.17
C ASN A 156 -0.85 -28.34 14.30
N ARG A 157 0.03 -27.92 15.19
CA ARG A 157 0.23 -28.60 16.46
C ARG A 157 -0.91 -28.24 17.39
N MET A 158 -1.52 -29.23 18.02
CA MET A 158 -2.69 -29.06 18.84
C MET A 158 -2.31 -29.18 20.31
N LEU A 159 -3.04 -28.47 21.17
CA LEU A 159 -2.84 -28.52 22.62
C LEU A 159 -3.24 -29.87 23.18
N ASN A 160 -2.44 -30.39 24.09
CA ASN A 160 -2.76 -31.56 24.93
C ASN A 160 -2.83 -31.11 26.40
N GLY A 161 -4.00 -31.18 26.98
CA GLY A 161 -4.24 -30.68 28.34
C GLY A 161 -5.71 -30.41 28.62
N THR A 162 -6.00 -29.78 29.74
CA THR A 162 -7.36 -29.42 30.15
C THR A 162 -7.46 -27.91 30.33
N ILE A 163 -8.40 -27.27 29.64
CA ILE A 163 -8.74 -25.86 29.82
C ILE A 163 -9.89 -25.81 30.83
N THR A 164 -9.62 -25.32 32.02
CA THR A 164 -10.60 -25.26 33.13
C THR A 164 -11.43 -23.97 33.09
N GLY A 165 -10.92 -22.94 32.38
CA GLY A 165 -11.61 -21.67 32.20
C GLY A 165 -10.99 -20.85 31.10
N ALA A 166 -11.82 -20.03 30.46
CA ALA A 166 -11.37 -19.02 29.50
C ALA A 166 -12.24 -17.78 29.63
N ARG A 167 -11.63 -16.60 29.49
CA ARG A 167 -12.33 -15.32 29.48
C ARG A 167 -11.85 -14.45 28.33
N PHE A 168 -12.74 -13.65 27.87
CA PHE A 168 -12.47 -12.65 26.85
C PHE A 168 -13.03 -11.30 27.28
N TYR A 169 -12.23 -10.26 27.08
CA TYR A 169 -12.65 -8.88 27.26
C TYR A 169 -12.44 -8.13 25.95
N ASN A 170 -13.50 -7.48 25.46
CA ASN A 170 -13.42 -6.60 24.29
C ASN A 170 -12.84 -5.22 24.67
N ARG A 171 -11.77 -5.24 25.44
CA ARG A 171 -10.94 -4.11 25.87
C ARG A 171 -9.60 -4.60 26.42
N ALA A 172 -8.63 -3.72 26.46
CA ALA A 172 -7.38 -3.98 27.15
C ALA A 172 -7.55 -3.85 28.68
N LEU A 173 -7.27 -4.90 29.43
CA LEU A 173 -7.21 -4.85 30.89
C LEU A 173 -5.90 -4.19 31.34
N ASN A 174 -5.95 -3.49 32.47
CA ASN A 174 -4.74 -3.06 33.17
C ASN A 174 -4.18 -4.19 34.06
N ALA A 175 -2.98 -3.97 34.62
CA ALA A 175 -2.31 -5.01 35.42
C ALA A 175 -3.11 -5.44 36.66
N ASN A 176 -3.79 -4.49 37.34
CA ASN A 176 -4.59 -4.79 38.52
C ASN A 176 -5.86 -5.60 38.15
N GLU A 177 -6.48 -5.30 37.02
CA GLU A 177 -7.63 -6.04 36.51
C GLU A 177 -7.25 -7.48 36.16
N VAL A 178 -6.09 -7.69 35.52
CA VAL A 178 -5.57 -9.04 35.22
C VAL A 178 -5.23 -9.80 36.51
N ALA A 179 -4.60 -9.14 37.49
CA ALA A 179 -4.30 -9.74 38.78
C ALA A 179 -5.59 -10.14 39.53
N ALA A 180 -6.60 -9.30 39.53
CA ALA A 180 -7.91 -9.60 40.12
C ALA A 180 -8.61 -10.75 39.39
N SER A 181 -8.57 -10.80 38.06
CA SER A 181 -9.12 -11.88 37.25
C SER A 181 -8.42 -13.23 37.56
N ALA A 182 -7.13 -13.20 37.78
CA ALA A 182 -6.33 -14.38 38.15
C ALA A 182 -6.53 -14.85 39.60
N GLY A 183 -7.33 -14.13 40.39
CA GLY A 183 -7.57 -14.48 41.81
C GLY A 183 -6.55 -13.89 42.81
N LEU A 184 -5.67 -12.98 42.36
CA LEU A 184 -4.68 -12.33 43.24
C LEU A 184 -5.12 -10.97 43.78
N GLY A 185 -6.31 -10.49 43.41
CA GLY A 185 -6.77 -9.14 43.75
C GLY A 185 -7.86 -9.13 44.83
N THR A 186 -7.90 -8.06 45.63
CA THR A 186 -8.95 -7.72 46.58
C THR A 186 -10.32 -7.59 45.89
N ILE A 187 -11.31 -8.27 46.47
CA ILE A 187 -12.75 -8.14 46.26
C ILE A 187 -13.16 -7.68 44.88
N THR A 188 -13.36 -8.62 43.94
CA THR A 188 -14.08 -8.33 42.71
C THR A 188 -15.56 -8.22 43.01
N ILE A 189 -16.11 -7.01 43.04
CA ILE A 189 -17.55 -6.81 43.12
C ILE A 189 -18.19 -7.39 41.86
N THR A 190 -18.96 -8.46 42.01
CA THR A 190 -19.67 -9.08 40.89
C THR A 190 -20.76 -8.14 40.36
N LYS A 191 -21.18 -8.32 39.09
CA LYS A 191 -22.30 -7.56 38.51
C LYS A 191 -23.60 -7.73 39.33
N ALA A 192 -23.80 -8.89 39.94
CA ALA A 192 -24.93 -9.18 40.84
C ALA A 192 -24.85 -8.34 42.13
N GLN A 193 -23.71 -8.38 42.83
CA GLN A 193 -23.47 -7.60 44.04
C GLN A 193 -23.57 -6.09 43.79
N LEU A 194 -23.05 -5.61 42.61
CA LEU A 194 -23.21 -4.22 42.24
C LEU A 194 -24.69 -3.88 41.97
N THR A 195 -25.44 -4.80 41.38
CA THR A 195 -26.88 -4.60 41.11
C THR A 195 -27.71 -4.58 42.40
N GLU A 196 -27.38 -5.40 43.38
CA GLU A 196 -27.99 -5.41 44.71
C GLU A 196 -27.68 -4.16 45.55
N ALA A 197 -26.51 -3.56 45.36
CA ALA A 197 -26.07 -2.38 46.09
C ALA A 197 -26.59 -1.06 45.52
N LEU A 198 -27.18 -1.07 44.30
CA LEU A 198 -27.72 0.12 43.65
C LEU A 198 -29.17 0.37 44.01
N THR A 199 -29.54 1.61 44.25
CA THR A 199 -30.95 2.00 44.40
C THR A 199 -31.72 1.83 43.08
N PRO A 200 -33.08 1.72 43.13
CA PRO A 200 -33.89 1.61 41.91
C PRO A 200 -33.57 2.70 40.87
N ASP A 201 -33.39 3.96 41.30
CA ASP A 201 -33.07 5.09 40.43
C ASP A 201 -31.67 4.97 39.81
N GLN A 202 -30.69 4.50 40.58
CA GLN A 202 -29.35 4.26 40.09
C GLN A 202 -29.33 3.09 39.07
N LEU A 203 -30.15 2.07 39.28
CA LEU A 203 -30.31 0.97 38.33
C LEU A 203 -30.92 1.45 37.02
N GLU A 204 -31.95 2.32 37.06
CA GLU A 204 -32.57 2.86 35.86
C GLU A 204 -31.58 3.78 35.12
N THR A 205 -30.90 4.68 35.84
CA THR A 205 -29.84 5.53 35.28
C THR A 205 -28.75 4.67 34.58
N ARG A 206 -28.33 3.57 35.19
CA ARG A 206 -27.37 2.63 34.61
C ARG A 206 -27.92 1.94 33.36
N ARG A 207 -29.21 1.55 33.37
CA ARG A 207 -29.88 0.95 32.20
C ARG A 207 -29.94 1.94 31.03
N GLN A 208 -30.26 3.20 31.31
CA GLN A 208 -30.31 4.27 30.30
C GLN A 208 -28.91 4.54 29.73
N ALA A 209 -27.92 4.71 30.58
CA ALA A 209 -26.51 4.88 30.14
C ALA A 209 -26.01 3.69 29.33
N THR A 210 -26.39 2.47 29.71
CA THR A 210 -26.02 1.28 28.95
C THR A 210 -26.68 1.24 27.57
N ARG A 211 -27.98 1.63 27.46
CA ARG A 211 -28.68 1.74 26.18
C ARG A 211 -28.05 2.82 25.28
N GLN A 212 -27.74 4.00 25.85
CA GLN A 212 -27.01 5.06 25.12
C GLN A 212 -25.66 4.61 24.63
N LEU A 213 -24.89 3.90 25.47
CA LEU A 213 -23.56 3.39 25.09
C LEU A 213 -23.64 2.38 23.95
N VAL A 214 -24.66 1.52 23.93
CA VAL A 214 -24.91 0.59 22.82
C VAL A 214 -25.24 1.38 21.55
N GLY A 215 -26.17 2.34 21.60
CA GLY A 215 -26.51 3.18 20.45
C GLY A 215 -25.31 3.93 19.87
N VAL A 216 -24.51 4.60 20.72
CA VAL A 216 -23.29 5.30 20.28
C VAL A 216 -22.29 4.33 19.66
N ARG A 217 -22.13 3.10 20.17
CA ARG A 217 -21.25 2.09 19.57
C ARG A 217 -21.74 1.62 18.21
N GLU A 218 -23.05 1.46 18.05
CA GLU A 218 -23.67 1.12 16.75
C GLU A 218 -23.47 2.27 15.75
N ASP A 219 -23.67 3.53 16.16
CA ASP A 219 -23.42 4.71 15.33
C ASP A 219 -21.95 4.81 14.91
N ILE A 220 -21.02 4.61 15.84
CA ILE A 220 -19.56 4.57 15.54
C ILE A 220 -19.26 3.44 14.54
N SER A 221 -19.84 2.26 14.74
CA SER A 221 -19.64 1.13 13.82
C SER A 221 -20.20 1.43 12.43
N ALA A 222 -21.37 2.06 12.36
CA ALA A 222 -21.98 2.47 11.10
C ALA A 222 -21.17 3.57 10.38
N LEU A 223 -20.64 4.55 11.13
CA LEU A 223 -19.76 5.59 10.59
C LEU A 223 -18.44 5.00 10.10
N LEU A 224 -17.83 4.09 10.85
CA LEU A 224 -16.58 3.42 10.46
C LEU A 224 -16.78 2.53 9.22
N ALA A 225 -17.96 1.90 9.08
CA ALA A 225 -18.31 1.13 7.88
C ALA A 225 -18.50 2.01 6.63
N LYS A 226 -18.97 3.24 6.82
CA LYS A 226 -19.11 4.26 5.75
C LYS A 226 -17.81 5.01 5.46
N GLY A 227 -16.83 4.94 6.36
CA GLY A 227 -15.54 5.58 6.19
C GLY A 227 -14.74 4.99 5.04
N PRO A 228 -13.80 5.76 4.47
CA PRO A 228 -12.93 5.21 3.44
C PRO A 228 -12.16 4.01 3.99
N GLN A 229 -12.17 2.92 3.25
CA GLN A 229 -11.37 1.74 3.58
C GLN A 229 -9.91 2.18 3.71
N ALA A 230 -9.25 1.79 4.79
CA ALA A 230 -7.84 2.10 4.98
C ALA A 230 -7.03 1.52 3.81
N ALA A 231 -6.57 2.41 2.92
CA ALA A 231 -5.74 2.00 1.80
C ALA A 231 -4.40 1.48 2.34
N LYS A 232 -4.03 0.28 1.96
CA LYS A 232 -2.66 -0.20 2.20
C LYS A 232 -1.74 0.53 1.24
N VAL A 233 -0.81 1.29 1.78
CA VAL A 233 0.20 1.99 1.00
C VAL A 233 1.59 1.46 1.37
N TYR A 234 2.48 1.45 0.40
CA TYR A 234 3.89 1.25 0.69
C TYR A 234 4.42 2.49 1.39
N THR A 235 5.11 2.28 2.52
CA THR A 235 5.72 3.38 3.26
C THR A 235 7.16 3.03 3.64
N VAL A 236 7.93 4.07 3.91
CA VAL A 236 9.31 3.92 4.40
C VAL A 236 9.26 3.62 5.89
N LEU A 237 9.91 2.53 6.28
CA LEU A 237 10.17 2.23 7.68
C LEU A 237 11.52 2.83 8.05
N ALA A 238 11.53 3.80 8.96
CA ALA A 238 12.74 4.37 9.50
C ALA A 238 13.55 3.28 10.24
N ARG A 239 14.82 3.17 9.91
CA ARG A 239 15.78 2.30 10.60
C ARG A 239 16.94 3.15 11.05
N ASN A 240 17.59 2.81 12.17
CA ASN A 240 18.87 3.43 12.51
C ASN A 240 19.87 3.01 11.44
N PRO A 241 20.40 3.96 10.65
CA PRO A 241 21.40 3.65 9.67
C PRO A 241 22.69 3.25 10.39
N GLY A 242 23.38 2.26 9.91
CA GLY A 242 24.76 2.02 10.32
C GLY A 242 25.67 3.18 9.89
N VAL A 243 26.87 3.24 10.45
CA VAL A 243 27.89 4.20 10.02
C VAL A 243 28.24 3.94 8.55
N THR A 244 28.07 4.95 7.71
CA THR A 244 28.45 4.86 6.29
C THR A 244 29.95 5.01 6.16
N GLN A 245 30.57 4.11 5.38
CA GLN A 245 32.02 4.10 5.15
C GLN A 245 32.35 4.56 3.73
N VAL A 246 33.41 5.31 3.59
CA VAL A 246 34.05 5.52 2.28
C VAL A 246 34.79 4.24 1.93
N LEU A 247 34.56 3.72 0.73
CA LEU A 247 35.13 2.46 0.29
C LEU A 247 36.30 2.68 -0.69
N ASN A 248 37.39 2.00 -0.49
CA ASN A 248 38.49 2.05 -1.44
C ASN A 248 38.06 1.42 -2.78
N ARG A 249 37.93 2.26 -3.83
CA ARG A 249 37.45 1.86 -5.17
C ARG A 249 36.13 1.07 -5.14
N GLY A 250 35.24 1.37 -4.19
CA GLY A 250 33.95 0.69 -4.04
C GLY A 250 34.03 -0.71 -3.39
N ASN A 251 35.19 -1.14 -2.91
CA ASN A 251 35.35 -2.44 -2.29
C ASN A 251 34.80 -2.45 -0.85
N VAL A 252 33.71 -3.15 -0.65
CA VAL A 252 33.03 -3.26 0.66
C VAL A 252 33.90 -3.92 1.75
N ARG A 253 34.91 -4.68 1.37
CA ARG A 253 35.86 -5.32 2.30
C ARG A 253 37.04 -4.43 2.69
N ASN A 254 37.18 -3.26 2.04
CA ASN A 254 38.29 -2.34 2.28
C ASN A 254 37.77 -0.91 2.53
N PRO A 255 37.11 -0.64 3.69
CA PRO A 255 36.67 0.70 4.05
C PRO A 255 37.85 1.59 4.41
N ILE A 256 37.81 2.84 3.99
CA ILE A 256 38.84 3.86 4.29
C ILE A 256 38.53 4.55 5.62
N GLY A 257 37.23 4.84 5.89
CA GLY A 257 36.80 5.53 7.11
C GLY A 257 35.34 5.96 7.05
N PRO A 258 34.77 6.40 8.19
CA PRO A 258 33.40 6.88 8.26
C PRO A 258 33.21 8.19 7.50
N VAL A 259 31.99 8.40 7.01
CA VAL A 259 31.57 9.66 6.37
C VAL A 259 30.25 10.13 6.95
N ALA A 260 30.21 11.41 7.33
CA ALA A 260 28.99 12.06 7.81
C ALA A 260 28.01 12.33 6.65
N PRO A 261 26.69 12.39 6.94
CA PRO A 261 25.69 12.78 5.96
C PRO A 261 25.98 14.18 5.40
N ALA A 262 26.06 14.30 4.08
CA ALA A 262 26.37 15.57 3.41
C ALA A 262 25.69 15.65 2.03
N GLY A 263 25.60 16.86 1.48
CA GLY A 263 25.25 17.15 0.10
C GLY A 263 26.46 17.02 -0.83
N LEU A 264 26.35 17.55 -2.05
CA LEU A 264 27.41 17.53 -3.05
C LEU A 264 28.40 18.69 -2.84
N PRO A 265 29.67 18.45 -2.48
CA PRO A 265 30.65 19.52 -2.24
C PRO A 265 31.06 20.27 -3.51
N ALA A 266 30.70 19.77 -4.68
CA ALA A 266 30.90 20.43 -5.96
C ALA A 266 30.08 21.72 -6.11
N LEU A 267 28.90 21.81 -5.45
CA LEU A 267 28.07 23.00 -5.42
C LEU A 267 28.60 24.01 -4.41
N LYS A 268 29.33 25.01 -4.91
CA LYS A 268 29.96 26.04 -4.06
C LYS A 268 28.98 27.10 -3.51
N THR A 269 27.77 27.17 -4.06
CA THR A 269 26.74 28.16 -3.67
C THR A 269 26.02 27.78 -2.38
N ILE A 270 26.14 26.54 -1.92
CA ILE A 270 25.46 26.02 -0.73
C ILE A 270 26.40 25.11 0.06
N ASN A 271 26.33 25.19 1.39
CA ASN A 271 27.12 24.32 2.25
C ASN A 271 26.66 22.86 2.12
N ALA A 272 27.56 21.97 1.76
CA ALA A 272 27.30 20.54 1.66
C ALA A 272 27.23 19.84 3.02
N ASN A 273 27.83 20.39 4.07
CA ASN A 273 27.82 19.79 5.41
C ASN A 273 26.46 19.99 6.10
N PHE A 274 25.80 18.89 6.44
CA PHE A 274 24.50 18.94 7.14
C PHE A 274 24.61 19.19 8.64
N GLY A 275 25.82 19.22 9.22
CA GLY A 275 26.03 19.38 10.67
C GLY A 275 25.48 18.21 11.49
N LEU A 276 25.33 17.03 10.89
CA LEU A 276 24.82 15.83 11.55
C LEU A 276 25.97 14.90 11.95
N ALA A 277 25.81 14.23 13.08
CA ALA A 277 26.71 13.15 13.48
C ALA A 277 26.61 11.93 12.55
N ASP A 278 27.64 11.09 12.51
CA ASP A 278 27.72 9.90 11.66
C ASP A 278 26.60 8.89 11.94
N ASN A 279 26.08 8.87 13.15
CA ASN A 279 24.99 8.01 13.60
C ASN A 279 23.62 8.71 13.69
N ALA A 280 23.47 9.90 13.08
CA ALA A 280 22.22 10.65 13.12
C ALA A 280 21.03 9.79 12.63
N PRO A 281 19.86 9.92 13.26
CA PRO A 281 18.66 9.17 12.87
C PRO A 281 18.28 9.40 11.40
N ASP A 282 17.73 8.36 10.72
CA ASP A 282 17.32 8.42 9.32
C ASP A 282 16.39 9.60 9.00
N ALA A 283 15.44 9.90 9.88
CA ALA A 283 14.53 11.03 9.71
C ALA A 283 15.26 12.38 9.62
N GLN A 284 16.28 12.60 10.46
CA GLN A 284 17.08 13.84 10.42
C GLN A 284 17.92 13.93 9.14
N ARG A 285 18.52 12.81 8.71
CA ARG A 285 19.28 12.75 7.45
C ARG A 285 18.41 13.10 6.25
N ARG A 286 17.19 12.53 6.16
CA ARG A 286 16.24 12.81 5.09
C ARG A 286 15.76 14.27 5.11
N ALA A 287 15.45 14.81 6.28
CA ALA A 287 15.03 16.20 6.43
C ALA A 287 16.13 17.16 5.97
N LYS A 288 17.37 16.95 6.40
CA LYS A 288 18.51 17.79 5.98
C LYS A 288 18.83 17.66 4.49
N LEU A 289 18.72 16.47 3.92
CA LEU A 289 18.86 16.30 2.48
C LEU A 289 17.76 17.05 1.71
N ALA A 290 16.50 16.97 2.17
CA ALA A 290 15.39 17.68 1.56
C ALA A 290 15.59 19.21 1.65
N GLU A 291 15.96 19.74 2.82
CA GLU A 291 16.31 21.15 3.00
C GLU A 291 17.42 21.59 2.04
N TRP A 292 18.48 20.79 1.90
CA TRP A 292 19.60 21.08 1.02
C TRP A 292 19.18 21.05 -0.46
N ILE A 293 18.39 20.07 -0.90
CA ILE A 293 17.89 19.96 -2.29
C ILE A 293 17.03 21.16 -2.64
N THR A 294 16.12 21.57 -1.74
CA THR A 294 15.14 22.65 -1.99
C THR A 294 15.64 24.03 -1.58
N HIS A 295 16.89 24.14 -1.16
CA HIS A 295 17.47 25.42 -0.74
C HIS A 295 17.48 26.41 -1.90
N PRO A 296 17.12 27.70 -1.70
CA PRO A 296 17.10 28.71 -2.77
C PRO A 296 18.41 28.84 -3.54
N ASP A 297 19.53 28.68 -2.86
CA ASP A 297 20.87 28.77 -3.47
C ASP A 297 21.33 27.46 -4.12
N ASN A 298 20.50 26.41 -4.10
CA ASN A 298 20.79 25.19 -4.85
C ASN A 298 20.39 25.36 -6.31
N PRO A 299 21.34 25.48 -7.24
CA PRO A 299 21.02 25.80 -8.64
C PRO A 299 20.43 24.61 -9.39
N LEU A 300 20.56 23.39 -8.89
CA LEU A 300 20.22 22.18 -9.64
C LEU A 300 18.74 21.87 -9.61
N PHE A 301 18.10 21.95 -8.45
CA PHE A 301 16.71 21.49 -8.31
C PHE A 301 15.75 22.21 -9.28
N ALA A 302 15.80 23.54 -9.29
CA ALA A 302 14.95 24.34 -10.16
C ALA A 302 15.24 24.09 -11.64
N ARG A 303 16.53 24.03 -12.03
CA ARG A 303 16.94 23.74 -13.42
C ARG A 303 16.52 22.36 -13.88
N VAL A 304 16.72 21.33 -13.06
CA VAL A 304 16.34 19.94 -13.39
C VAL A 304 14.83 19.84 -13.59
N MET A 305 14.02 20.44 -12.70
CA MET A 305 12.56 20.41 -12.81
C MET A 305 12.07 21.23 -14.02
N ALA A 306 12.60 22.40 -14.25
CA ALA A 306 12.26 23.22 -15.41
C ALA A 306 12.62 22.49 -16.72
N ASN A 307 13.78 21.87 -16.79
CA ASN A 307 14.21 21.09 -17.94
C ASN A 307 13.33 19.86 -18.20
N ARG A 308 12.89 19.15 -17.16
CA ARG A 308 11.97 18.00 -17.30
C ARG A 308 10.61 18.42 -17.80
N ILE A 309 10.04 19.51 -17.28
CA ILE A 309 8.76 20.04 -17.73
C ILE A 309 8.88 20.49 -19.18
N TRP A 310 9.96 21.18 -19.55
CA TRP A 310 10.26 21.55 -20.94
C TRP A 310 10.34 20.31 -21.84
N HIS A 311 11.12 19.32 -21.43
CA HIS A 311 11.26 18.05 -22.15
C HIS A 311 9.91 17.38 -22.46
N TYR A 312 9.00 17.33 -21.50
CA TYR A 312 7.69 16.74 -21.73
C TYR A 312 6.84 17.52 -22.74
N HIS A 313 7.05 18.83 -22.88
CA HIS A 313 6.34 19.64 -23.85
C HIS A 313 6.96 19.59 -25.26
N PHE A 314 8.27 19.59 -25.35
CA PHE A 314 8.98 19.70 -26.63
C PHE A 314 9.61 18.39 -27.14
N GLY A 315 9.56 17.32 -26.33
CA GLY A 315 10.16 16.03 -26.66
C GLY A 315 11.67 15.96 -26.40
N ALA A 316 12.35 17.08 -26.24
CA ALA A 316 13.76 17.20 -25.87
C ALA A 316 13.93 18.26 -24.77
N GLY A 317 14.84 18.02 -23.84
CA GLY A 317 15.18 19.02 -22.83
C GLY A 317 16.12 20.10 -23.37
N LEU A 318 16.13 21.26 -22.72
CA LEU A 318 17.19 22.26 -22.95
C LEU A 318 18.57 21.66 -22.66
N VAL A 319 18.64 20.84 -21.60
CA VAL A 319 19.71 19.86 -21.36
C VAL A 319 19.19 18.50 -21.81
N ASN A 320 19.81 17.92 -22.84
CA ASN A 320 19.30 16.69 -23.47
C ASN A 320 19.56 15.42 -22.65
N THR A 321 20.34 15.53 -21.58
CA THR A 321 20.57 14.49 -20.56
C THR A 321 19.82 14.83 -19.27
N PRO A 322 18.48 14.61 -19.18
CA PRO A 322 17.66 15.16 -18.09
C PRO A 322 17.98 14.57 -16.70
N ASN A 323 18.74 13.48 -16.63
CA ASN A 323 19.24 12.89 -15.38
C ASN A 323 20.72 13.19 -15.11
N ASP A 324 21.40 13.89 -16.00
CA ASP A 324 22.82 14.23 -15.84
C ASP A 324 23.04 15.72 -16.17
N PHE A 325 23.20 16.52 -15.13
CA PHE A 325 23.58 17.92 -15.16
C PHE A 325 25.04 18.11 -14.72
N GLY A 326 25.78 17.01 -14.64
CA GLY A 326 27.18 17.00 -14.28
C GLY A 326 28.11 17.13 -15.48
N TYR A 327 29.38 16.81 -15.27
CA TYR A 327 30.44 16.95 -16.28
C TYR A 327 30.22 16.07 -17.53
N SER A 328 29.59 14.90 -17.36
CA SER A 328 29.30 13.98 -18.48
C SER A 328 27.98 14.30 -19.18
N GLY A 329 27.18 15.22 -18.65
CA GLY A 329 25.94 15.66 -19.26
C GLY A 329 26.14 16.63 -20.42
N THR A 330 25.08 16.83 -21.22
CA THR A 330 25.11 17.80 -22.31
C THR A 330 24.97 19.23 -21.80
N ALA A 331 25.71 20.16 -22.42
CA ALA A 331 25.47 21.58 -22.17
C ALA A 331 24.07 22.01 -22.61
N PRO A 332 23.43 22.95 -21.90
CA PRO A 332 22.12 23.45 -22.30
C PRO A 332 22.17 24.17 -23.66
N SER A 333 21.19 23.89 -24.52
CA SER A 333 21.05 24.57 -25.82
C SER A 333 20.77 26.08 -25.68
N HIS A 334 20.03 26.44 -24.63
CA HIS A 334 19.64 27.81 -24.30
C HIS A 334 19.86 28.08 -22.79
N PRO A 335 21.08 28.40 -22.35
CA PRO A 335 21.41 28.56 -20.92
C PRO A 335 20.55 29.62 -20.24
N ALA A 336 20.42 30.80 -20.86
CA ALA A 336 19.64 31.89 -20.31
C ALA A 336 18.14 31.55 -20.16
N LEU A 337 17.57 30.80 -21.11
CA LEU A 337 16.19 30.32 -21.00
C LEU A 337 16.02 29.32 -19.87
N LEU A 338 16.95 28.38 -19.70
CA LEU A 338 16.92 27.43 -18.60
C LEU A 338 16.96 28.14 -17.24
N ASP A 339 17.83 29.14 -17.08
CA ASP A 339 17.96 29.93 -15.87
C ASP A 339 16.71 30.77 -15.61
N HIS A 340 16.15 31.37 -16.65
CA HIS A 340 14.89 32.12 -16.56
C HIS A 340 13.73 31.22 -16.09
N LEU A 341 13.55 30.03 -16.69
CA LEU A 341 12.50 29.08 -16.30
C LEU A 341 12.69 28.57 -14.88
N ALA A 342 13.93 28.29 -14.46
CA ALA A 342 14.27 27.88 -13.11
C ALA A 342 13.94 28.96 -12.07
N THR A 343 14.33 30.22 -12.36
CA THR A 343 14.03 31.37 -11.51
C THR A 343 12.52 31.63 -11.42
N TYR A 344 11.82 31.62 -12.55
CA TYR A 344 10.36 31.74 -12.59
C TYR A 344 9.67 30.67 -11.77
N PHE A 345 10.11 29.41 -11.86
CA PHE A 345 9.54 28.29 -11.11
C PHE A 345 9.68 28.49 -9.59
N ALA A 346 10.86 28.91 -9.14
CA ALA A 346 11.11 29.22 -7.73
C ALA A 346 10.25 30.42 -7.24
N GLN A 347 10.18 31.52 -8.01
CA GLN A 347 9.36 32.69 -7.71
C GLN A 347 7.85 32.36 -7.63
N LYS A 348 7.36 31.40 -8.42
CA LYS A 348 5.99 30.91 -8.36
C LYS A 348 5.77 29.85 -7.30
N LYS A 349 6.63 29.83 -6.26
CA LYS A 349 6.55 28.90 -5.10
C LYS A 349 6.44 27.43 -5.55
N TRP A 350 7.27 27.05 -6.52
CA TRP A 350 7.34 25.68 -7.05
C TRP A 350 6.03 25.20 -7.71
N SER A 351 5.23 26.12 -8.24
CA SER A 351 3.97 25.78 -8.90
C SER A 351 4.22 25.18 -10.28
N ILE A 352 4.13 23.86 -10.40
CA ILE A 352 4.22 23.11 -11.64
C ILE A 352 3.17 23.62 -12.66
N LYS A 353 1.94 23.89 -12.19
CA LYS A 353 0.87 24.43 -13.08
C LYS A 353 1.19 25.82 -13.64
N ALA A 354 1.83 26.68 -12.85
CA ALA A 354 2.25 27.99 -13.32
C ALA A 354 3.32 27.87 -14.42
N LEU A 355 4.29 26.96 -14.23
CA LEU A 355 5.33 26.72 -15.21
C LEU A 355 4.78 26.10 -16.51
N HIS A 356 3.88 25.10 -16.42
CA HIS A 356 3.18 24.57 -17.59
C HIS A 356 2.45 25.68 -18.36
N ARG A 357 1.66 26.50 -17.66
CA ARG A 357 0.94 27.61 -18.29
C ARG A 357 1.90 28.57 -19.01
N TYR A 358 3.00 28.92 -18.35
CA TYR A 358 3.99 29.84 -18.92
C TYR A 358 4.60 29.28 -20.21
N ILE A 359 4.95 28.02 -20.25
CA ILE A 359 5.52 27.35 -21.42
C ILE A 359 4.49 27.25 -22.54
N VAL A 360 3.28 26.74 -22.31
CA VAL A 360 2.30 26.48 -23.36
C VAL A 360 1.68 27.78 -23.95
N THR A 361 1.75 28.91 -23.22
CA THR A 361 1.32 30.21 -23.72
C THR A 361 2.41 30.97 -24.49
N SER A 362 3.66 30.46 -24.48
CA SER A 362 4.77 31.10 -25.20
C SER A 362 4.60 31.07 -26.73
N ALA A 363 5.21 32.01 -27.40
CA ALA A 363 5.26 32.04 -28.87
C ALA A 363 5.96 30.78 -29.41
N THR A 364 7.03 30.33 -28.75
CA THR A 364 7.78 29.11 -29.11
C THR A 364 6.90 27.87 -29.12
N TYR A 365 6.01 27.69 -28.13
CA TYR A 365 5.10 26.55 -28.09
C TYR A 365 4.01 26.62 -29.17
N LYS A 366 3.59 27.83 -29.53
CA LYS A 366 2.53 28.08 -30.52
C LYS A 366 3.02 28.11 -31.97
N GLN A 367 4.31 27.87 -32.21
CA GLN A 367 4.86 27.82 -33.57
C GLN A 367 4.23 26.70 -34.40
N ASN A 368 4.21 26.89 -35.71
CA ASN A 368 3.84 25.84 -36.66
C ASN A 368 4.86 24.67 -36.57
N SER A 369 4.40 23.44 -36.77
CA SER A 369 5.25 22.26 -36.83
C SER A 369 5.77 21.90 -38.23
N GLN A 370 5.31 22.61 -39.27
CA GLN A 370 5.71 22.34 -40.66
C GLN A 370 7.21 22.57 -40.88
N PRO A 371 7.90 21.68 -41.58
CA PRO A 371 9.31 21.82 -41.85
C PRO A 371 9.57 22.94 -42.90
N LEU A 372 10.59 23.74 -42.62
CA LEU A 372 11.14 24.71 -43.58
C LEU A 372 12.45 24.14 -44.14
N PRO A 373 12.57 23.88 -45.47
CA PRO A 373 13.75 23.23 -46.02
C PRO A 373 15.07 23.96 -45.74
N ALA A 374 15.05 25.28 -45.67
CA ALA A 374 16.22 26.09 -45.34
C ALA A 374 16.66 25.88 -43.88
N ALA A 375 15.73 25.87 -42.94
CA ALA A 375 16.02 25.66 -41.52
C ALA A 375 16.43 24.19 -41.23
N MET A 376 15.82 23.21 -41.92
CA MET A 376 16.21 21.80 -41.84
C MET A 376 17.68 21.55 -42.23
N ARG A 377 18.24 22.32 -43.17
CA ARG A 377 19.66 22.21 -43.55
C ARG A 377 20.61 22.71 -42.47
N VAL A 378 20.16 23.66 -41.64
CA VAL A 378 20.98 24.27 -40.57
C VAL A 378 20.81 23.55 -39.25
N ASP A 379 19.59 23.19 -38.90
CA ASP A 379 19.24 22.60 -37.62
C ASP A 379 18.13 21.54 -37.80
N ALA A 380 18.52 20.38 -38.32
CA ALA A 380 17.59 19.27 -38.58
C ALA A 380 16.88 18.79 -37.32
N ASP A 381 17.59 18.75 -36.19
CA ASP A 381 17.11 18.26 -34.89
C ASP A 381 16.27 19.31 -34.13
N ASN A 382 16.05 20.48 -34.72
CA ASN A 382 15.27 21.58 -34.13
C ASN A 382 15.79 21.99 -32.72
N ARG A 383 17.08 21.94 -32.50
CA ARG A 383 17.69 22.35 -31.23
C ARG A 383 17.57 23.84 -30.94
N LEU A 384 17.48 24.66 -32.01
CA LEU A 384 17.30 26.10 -31.93
C LEU A 384 15.82 26.53 -31.89
N LEU A 385 14.89 25.55 -31.81
CA LEU A 385 13.46 25.80 -31.66
C LEU A 385 12.82 26.66 -32.76
N TRP A 386 13.21 26.45 -34.00
CA TRP A 386 12.70 27.22 -35.16
C TRP A 386 11.28 26.78 -35.59
N ARG A 387 10.79 25.62 -35.05
CA ARG A 387 9.41 25.12 -35.19
C ARG A 387 8.95 24.43 -33.92
N MET A 388 7.65 24.15 -33.80
CA MET A 388 7.20 23.18 -32.80
C MET A 388 7.63 21.76 -33.22
N SER A 389 8.31 21.02 -32.35
CA SER A 389 8.73 19.67 -32.66
C SER A 389 7.53 18.73 -32.67
N PRO A 390 7.25 18.01 -33.77
CA PRO A 390 6.29 16.91 -33.73
C PRO A 390 6.80 15.83 -32.75
N ARG A 391 5.92 15.36 -31.92
CA ARG A 391 6.25 14.23 -31.02
C ARG A 391 5.24 13.11 -31.19
N ARG A 392 5.69 11.89 -31.00
CA ARG A 392 4.83 10.74 -30.95
C ARG A 392 4.06 10.71 -29.63
N MET A 393 2.80 10.26 -29.67
CA MET A 393 2.03 10.00 -28.46
C MET A 393 2.70 8.90 -27.65
N THR A 394 2.74 9.05 -26.34
CA THR A 394 3.13 7.98 -25.44
C THR A 394 2.07 6.86 -25.44
N ALA A 395 2.46 5.66 -25.02
CA ALA A 395 1.54 4.53 -24.92
C ALA A 395 0.31 4.85 -24.07
N GLU A 396 0.53 5.58 -22.97
CA GLU A 396 -0.54 6.00 -22.06
C GLU A 396 -1.46 7.04 -22.69
N GLU A 397 -0.89 8.03 -23.39
CA GLU A 397 -1.68 9.03 -24.14
C GLU A 397 -2.51 8.35 -25.24
N MET A 398 -1.92 7.42 -25.97
CA MET A 398 -2.61 6.67 -27.03
C MET A 398 -3.80 5.88 -26.47
N ARG A 399 -3.61 5.14 -25.37
CA ARG A 399 -4.69 4.39 -24.73
C ARG A 399 -5.79 5.33 -24.21
N ASP A 400 -5.43 6.42 -23.55
CA ASP A 400 -6.39 7.38 -23.02
C ASP A 400 -7.15 8.09 -24.17
N THR A 401 -6.49 8.38 -25.29
CA THR A 401 -7.13 8.95 -26.49
C THR A 401 -8.17 8.01 -27.10
N MET A 402 -7.88 6.69 -27.17
CA MET A 402 -8.87 5.69 -27.62
C MET A 402 -10.13 5.71 -26.75
N LEU A 403 -9.96 5.80 -25.42
CA LEU A 403 -11.08 5.92 -24.47
C LEU A 403 -11.85 7.25 -24.62
N VAL A 404 -11.16 8.33 -24.94
CA VAL A 404 -11.80 9.63 -25.23
C VAL A 404 -12.60 9.55 -26.53
N ALA A 405 -12.01 9.00 -27.59
CA ALA A 405 -12.65 8.87 -28.89
C ALA A 405 -13.92 7.99 -28.79
N SER A 406 -13.85 6.85 -28.13
CA SER A 406 -15.01 5.98 -27.89
C SER A 406 -16.05 6.58 -26.93
N GLY A 407 -15.72 7.69 -26.23
CA GLY A 407 -16.61 8.30 -25.23
C GLY A 407 -16.70 7.52 -23.90
N LYS A 408 -15.84 6.55 -23.69
CA LYS A 408 -15.88 5.65 -22.50
C LYS A 408 -14.89 6.04 -21.40
N LEU A 409 -14.09 7.11 -21.57
CA LEU A 409 -13.13 7.52 -20.54
C LEU A 409 -13.83 7.92 -19.25
N ASP A 410 -13.59 7.18 -18.19
CA ASP A 410 -13.92 7.61 -16.83
C ASP A 410 -12.90 8.66 -16.37
N ARG A 411 -13.39 9.88 -16.11
CA ARG A 411 -12.58 11.05 -15.69
C ARG A 411 -12.46 11.20 -14.17
N GLN A 412 -12.96 10.24 -13.39
CA GLN A 412 -12.88 10.30 -11.93
C GLN A 412 -11.43 10.47 -11.47
N LEU A 413 -11.21 11.47 -10.61
CA LEU A 413 -9.92 11.74 -10.01
C LEU A 413 -9.78 11.03 -8.66
N GLY A 414 -8.59 10.50 -8.38
CA GLY A 414 -8.29 9.84 -7.09
C GLY A 414 -8.90 8.45 -6.96
N GLY A 415 -8.89 7.91 -5.75
CA GLY A 415 -9.40 6.58 -5.45
C GLY A 415 -8.45 5.45 -5.83
N ILE A 416 -8.94 4.21 -5.71
CA ILE A 416 -8.17 3.00 -5.99
C ILE A 416 -7.96 2.84 -7.50
N GLY A 417 -6.73 2.51 -7.90
CA GLY A 417 -6.40 2.22 -9.30
C GLY A 417 -7.10 0.97 -9.83
N TYR A 418 -7.33 0.93 -11.15
CA TYR A 418 -7.88 -0.26 -11.81
C TYR A 418 -6.79 -1.33 -12.03
N ARG A 419 -7.22 -2.56 -12.17
CA ARG A 419 -6.35 -3.73 -12.44
C ARG A 419 -6.68 -4.33 -13.79
N ASP A 420 -5.64 -4.60 -14.57
CA ASP A 420 -5.67 -5.36 -15.81
C ASP A 420 -4.87 -6.66 -15.71
N VAL A 421 -4.51 -7.00 -14.49
CA VAL A 421 -3.83 -8.24 -14.15
C VAL A 421 -4.46 -8.90 -12.93
N ARG A 422 -4.50 -10.24 -12.94
CA ARG A 422 -4.85 -11.07 -11.79
C ARG A 422 -3.57 -11.52 -11.11
N ALA A 423 -3.40 -11.13 -9.84
CA ALA A 423 -2.28 -11.57 -9.03
C ALA A 423 -2.56 -12.94 -8.41
N TYR A 424 -1.58 -13.83 -8.41
CA TYR A 424 -1.60 -15.07 -7.64
C TYR A 424 -0.22 -15.37 -7.03
N GLN A 425 -0.21 -16.19 -6.01
CA GLN A 425 1.04 -16.59 -5.35
C GLN A 425 1.38 -18.04 -5.69
N PHE A 426 2.63 -18.28 -6.06
CA PHE A 426 3.17 -19.61 -6.23
C PHE A 426 4.57 -19.67 -5.61
N LYS A 427 4.80 -20.65 -4.74
CA LYS A 427 6.08 -20.83 -4.00
C LYS A 427 6.60 -19.55 -3.33
N GLY A 428 5.69 -18.74 -2.75
CA GLY A 428 6.04 -17.51 -2.04
C GLY A 428 6.32 -16.29 -2.93
N SER A 429 6.29 -16.43 -4.26
CA SER A 429 6.44 -15.35 -5.23
C SER A 429 5.09 -14.94 -5.81
N ASN A 430 4.97 -13.65 -6.16
CA ASN A 430 3.78 -13.13 -6.84
C ASN A 430 3.94 -13.25 -8.35
N PHE A 431 2.91 -13.78 -8.99
CA PHE A 431 2.76 -13.86 -10.44
C PHE A 431 1.53 -13.10 -10.89
N TYR A 432 1.49 -12.74 -12.18
CA TYR A 432 0.46 -11.87 -12.73
C TYR A 432 0.02 -12.39 -14.10
N ASP A 433 -1.25 -12.75 -14.21
CA ASP A 433 -1.87 -13.07 -15.50
C ASP A 433 -2.59 -11.84 -16.05
N ILE A 434 -2.43 -11.58 -17.34
CA ILE A 434 -3.17 -10.51 -18.02
C ILE A 434 -4.64 -10.93 -18.09
N ILE A 435 -5.53 -10.00 -17.74
CA ILE A 435 -6.99 -10.16 -17.92
C ILE A 435 -7.50 -9.22 -19.00
N ALA A 436 -8.69 -9.53 -19.52
CA ALA A 436 -9.33 -8.67 -20.52
C ALA A 436 -9.54 -7.26 -20.00
N GLN A 437 -9.31 -6.25 -20.88
CA GLN A 437 -9.44 -4.83 -20.58
C GLN A 437 -10.70 -4.24 -21.22
N ASP A 438 -11.82 -4.92 -21.08
CA ASP A 438 -13.09 -4.61 -21.73
C ASP A 438 -14.20 -4.20 -20.74
N LYS A 439 -13.84 -4.02 -19.47
CA LYS A 439 -14.78 -3.68 -18.41
C LYS A 439 -14.78 -2.19 -18.06
N PRO A 440 -15.93 -1.59 -17.76
CA PRO A 440 -16.04 -0.16 -17.43
C PRO A 440 -15.10 0.32 -16.33
N GLU A 441 -14.86 -0.48 -15.29
CA GLU A 441 -13.94 -0.14 -14.20
C GLU A 441 -12.48 0.04 -14.64
N GLN A 442 -12.12 -0.48 -15.83
CA GLN A 442 -10.80 -0.37 -16.42
C GLN A 442 -10.68 0.82 -17.37
N PHE A 443 -11.77 1.54 -17.64
CA PHE A 443 -11.79 2.66 -18.60
C PHE A 443 -11.32 3.98 -17.98
N ARG A 444 -10.68 3.93 -16.84
CA ARG A 444 -10.01 5.08 -16.21
C ARG A 444 -8.75 5.48 -16.98
N ARG A 445 -8.27 6.72 -16.74
CA ARG A 445 -6.99 7.17 -17.27
C ARG A 445 -5.87 6.21 -16.89
N THR A 446 -4.91 6.01 -17.78
CA THR A 446 -3.81 5.05 -17.62
C THR A 446 -2.95 5.32 -16.38
N ILE A 447 -2.87 6.59 -15.92
CA ILE A 447 -2.19 6.94 -14.65
C ILE A 447 -2.75 6.19 -13.43
N TYR A 448 -4.00 5.72 -13.47
CA TYR A 448 -4.63 4.95 -12.40
C TYR A 448 -4.44 3.44 -12.56
N ARG A 449 -3.65 3.00 -13.53
CA ARG A 449 -3.37 1.59 -13.71
C ARG A 449 -2.51 1.05 -12.57
N PHE A 450 -2.92 -0.07 -11.94
CA PHE A 450 -2.07 -0.82 -11.04
C PHE A 450 -0.88 -1.42 -11.82
N SER A 451 0.35 -1.01 -11.50
CA SER A 451 1.56 -1.39 -12.22
C SER A 451 2.53 -2.16 -11.30
N PRO A 452 2.31 -3.46 -11.07
CA PRO A 452 3.23 -4.27 -10.26
C PRO A 452 4.50 -4.59 -11.06
N ARG A 453 5.62 -4.70 -10.35
CA ARG A 453 6.88 -5.18 -10.95
C ARG A 453 6.71 -6.62 -11.44
N GLY A 454 7.25 -6.91 -12.60
CA GLY A 454 7.18 -8.25 -13.20
C GLY A 454 5.88 -8.59 -13.92
N ALA A 455 4.87 -7.71 -13.93
CA ALA A 455 3.68 -7.89 -14.75
C ALA A 455 3.90 -7.32 -16.15
N GLN A 456 3.59 -8.10 -17.18
CA GLN A 456 3.57 -7.62 -18.56
C GLN A 456 2.46 -6.59 -18.75
N ARG A 457 2.69 -5.59 -19.61
CA ARG A 457 1.76 -4.49 -19.89
C ARG A 457 1.31 -4.46 -21.34
N ASN A 458 1.30 -5.60 -21.98
CA ASN A 458 0.84 -5.89 -23.35
C ASN A 458 0.87 -4.65 -24.31
N LEU A 459 -0.24 -3.93 -24.46
CA LEU A 459 -0.31 -2.76 -25.35
C LEU A 459 0.73 -1.67 -24.97
N LEU A 460 0.89 -1.37 -23.68
CA LEU A 460 1.79 -0.30 -23.26
C LEU A 460 3.25 -0.61 -23.54
N ASP A 461 3.68 -1.86 -23.32
CA ASP A 461 5.07 -2.29 -23.60
C ASP A 461 5.35 -2.28 -25.11
N THR A 462 4.38 -2.65 -25.94
CA THR A 462 4.51 -2.58 -27.41
C THR A 462 4.75 -1.14 -27.90
N PHE A 463 4.22 -0.13 -27.19
CA PHE A 463 4.35 1.28 -27.51
C PHE A 463 5.35 2.03 -26.61
N ASP A 464 6.44 1.36 -26.24
CA ASP A 464 7.60 1.93 -25.55
C ASP A 464 7.28 2.54 -24.16
N CYS A 465 6.27 2.03 -23.44
CA CYS A 465 6.06 2.44 -22.06
C CYS A 465 7.24 2.00 -21.19
N PRO A 466 7.90 2.90 -20.45
CA PRO A 466 9.06 2.55 -19.64
C PRO A 466 8.73 1.51 -18.57
N ASP A 467 9.69 0.63 -18.29
CA ASP A 467 9.59 -0.29 -17.15
C ASP A 467 9.54 0.49 -15.84
N SER A 468 8.48 0.29 -15.06
CA SER A 468 8.28 0.95 -13.77
C SER A 468 9.30 0.55 -12.69
N SER A 469 10.11 -0.48 -12.94
CA SER A 469 11.18 -0.92 -12.04
C SER A 469 12.51 -0.21 -12.27
N ALA A 470 12.66 0.52 -13.39
CA ALA A 470 13.90 1.17 -13.81
C ALA A 470 13.74 2.69 -13.99
N LEU A 471 14.83 3.43 -13.87
CA LEU A 471 14.88 4.84 -14.23
C LEU A 471 14.91 4.99 -15.75
N ALA A 472 13.97 5.77 -16.29
CA ALA A 472 13.94 6.12 -17.71
C ALA A 472 14.01 7.65 -17.85
N PRO A 473 15.21 8.22 -18.02
CA PRO A 473 15.37 9.68 -18.18
C PRO A 473 14.71 10.20 -19.45
N ASN A 474 14.82 9.43 -20.53
CA ASN A 474 14.17 9.63 -21.80
C ASN A 474 13.31 8.41 -22.13
N ARG A 475 12.17 8.62 -22.78
CA ARG A 475 11.36 7.52 -23.30
C ARG A 475 11.90 7.11 -24.67
N ALA A 476 11.96 5.81 -24.91
CA ALA A 476 12.15 5.30 -26.25
C ALA A 476 10.97 5.72 -27.13
N SER A 477 11.22 5.89 -28.42
CA SER A 477 10.20 6.15 -29.43
C SER A 477 10.58 5.36 -30.68
N THR A 478 10.06 4.13 -30.76
CA THR A 478 10.36 3.20 -31.85
C THR A 478 9.18 3.10 -32.83
N THR A 479 9.45 2.71 -34.05
CA THR A 479 8.42 2.34 -35.03
C THR A 479 8.68 0.90 -35.44
N THR A 480 7.81 -0.02 -35.04
CA THR A 480 7.98 -1.44 -35.26
C THR A 480 6.74 -2.08 -35.93
N PRO A 481 6.89 -3.14 -36.70
CA PRO A 481 5.75 -3.91 -37.22
C PRO A 481 4.81 -4.43 -36.13
N LEU A 482 5.36 -4.75 -34.94
CA LEU A 482 4.55 -5.19 -33.79
C LEU A 482 3.55 -4.15 -33.34
N GLN A 483 3.88 -2.88 -33.45
CA GLN A 483 2.98 -1.79 -33.09
C GLN A 483 1.77 -1.74 -34.05
N SER A 484 1.99 -1.91 -35.36
CA SER A 484 0.90 -2.01 -36.34
C SER A 484 0.03 -3.24 -36.11
N LEU A 485 0.66 -4.40 -35.87
CA LEU A 485 -0.07 -5.64 -35.53
C LEU A 485 -0.87 -5.50 -34.24
N ALA A 486 -0.34 -4.82 -33.24
CA ALA A 486 -1.06 -4.58 -32.00
C ALA A 486 -2.30 -3.69 -32.23
N LEU A 487 -2.20 -2.65 -33.04
CA LEU A 487 -3.39 -1.83 -33.37
C LEU A 487 -4.46 -2.62 -34.12
N MET A 488 -4.08 -3.59 -34.93
CA MET A 488 -5.04 -4.41 -35.69
C MET A 488 -5.64 -5.56 -34.88
N ASN A 489 -4.94 -6.11 -33.88
CA ASN A 489 -5.30 -7.36 -33.24
C ASN A 489 -5.50 -7.26 -31.72
N ASN A 490 -5.09 -6.17 -31.08
CA ASN A 490 -5.23 -6.06 -29.64
C ASN A 490 -6.70 -5.93 -29.24
N ARG A 491 -7.16 -6.81 -28.35
CA ARG A 491 -8.56 -6.86 -27.90
C ARG A 491 -9.09 -5.53 -27.36
N PHE A 492 -8.26 -4.78 -26.62
CA PHE A 492 -8.66 -3.46 -26.13
C PHE A 492 -8.90 -2.49 -27.29
N VAL A 493 -7.99 -2.45 -28.28
CA VAL A 493 -8.12 -1.58 -29.46
C VAL A 493 -9.39 -1.91 -30.23
N LEU A 494 -9.63 -3.18 -30.52
CA LEU A 494 -10.83 -3.65 -31.23
C LEU A 494 -12.12 -3.30 -30.46
N SER A 495 -12.12 -3.51 -29.15
CA SER A 495 -13.26 -3.14 -28.30
C SER A 495 -13.54 -1.63 -28.32
N GLN A 496 -12.48 -0.79 -28.21
CA GLN A 496 -12.66 0.66 -28.27
C GLN A 496 -13.07 1.13 -29.66
N SER A 497 -12.60 0.50 -30.73
CA SER A 497 -13.03 0.80 -32.10
C SER A 497 -14.51 0.50 -32.33
N ALA A 498 -15.01 -0.62 -31.81
CA ALA A 498 -16.43 -0.96 -31.87
C ALA A 498 -17.30 0.06 -31.12
N LEU A 499 -16.90 0.41 -29.89
CA LEU A 499 -17.58 1.44 -29.08
C LEU A 499 -17.51 2.83 -29.73
N PHE A 500 -16.44 3.12 -30.46
CA PHE A 500 -16.31 4.36 -31.20
C PHE A 500 -17.26 4.40 -32.41
N ALA A 501 -17.35 3.32 -33.18
CA ALA A 501 -18.30 3.20 -34.28
C ALA A 501 -19.75 3.34 -33.78
N GLU A 502 -20.10 2.68 -32.68
CA GLU A 502 -21.42 2.85 -32.03
C GLU A 502 -21.69 4.30 -31.65
N ARG A 503 -20.72 4.98 -31.09
CA ARG A 503 -20.83 6.41 -30.74
C ARG A 503 -21.09 7.27 -31.97
N LEU A 504 -20.38 7.04 -33.07
CA LEU A 504 -20.54 7.79 -34.32
C LEU A 504 -21.95 7.57 -34.88
N ALA A 505 -22.41 6.34 -35.01
CA ALA A 505 -23.75 6.01 -35.49
C ALA A 505 -24.84 6.66 -34.61
N ASN A 506 -24.69 6.64 -33.29
CA ASN A 506 -25.64 7.26 -32.36
C ASN A 506 -25.70 8.80 -32.49
N GLN A 507 -24.63 9.45 -32.95
CA GLN A 507 -24.57 10.92 -33.05
C GLN A 507 -24.93 11.45 -34.44
N THR A 508 -24.73 10.68 -35.49
CA THR A 508 -24.92 11.11 -36.90
C THR A 508 -25.92 10.27 -37.70
N GLY A 509 -26.48 9.22 -37.09
CA GLY A 509 -27.30 8.22 -37.80
C GLY A 509 -26.49 7.41 -38.81
N ASP A 510 -27.15 6.98 -39.89
CA ASP A 510 -26.56 6.07 -40.90
C ASP A 510 -25.77 6.82 -41.98
N ASP A 511 -25.58 8.18 -41.88
CA ASP A 511 -24.81 8.95 -42.82
C ASP A 511 -23.30 8.75 -42.63
N ILE A 512 -22.71 7.93 -43.47
CA ILE A 512 -21.28 7.57 -43.44
C ILE A 512 -20.38 8.81 -43.56
N THR A 513 -20.73 9.75 -44.42
CA THR A 513 -19.95 11.00 -44.61
C THR A 513 -19.89 11.81 -43.33
N SER A 514 -21.01 11.95 -42.61
CA SER A 514 -21.06 12.62 -41.31
C SER A 514 -20.30 11.83 -40.24
N GLN A 515 -20.39 10.50 -40.23
CA GLN A 515 -19.62 9.64 -39.31
C GLN A 515 -18.11 9.83 -39.53
N LEU A 516 -17.63 9.83 -40.79
CA LEU A 516 -16.21 10.03 -41.12
C LEU A 516 -15.71 11.43 -40.71
N ARG A 517 -16.51 12.46 -40.93
CA ARG A 517 -16.18 13.84 -40.50
C ARG A 517 -16.07 13.92 -39.00
N LEU A 518 -17.05 13.38 -38.27
CA LEU A 518 -17.05 13.35 -36.80
C LEU A 518 -15.88 12.52 -36.26
N ALA A 519 -15.62 11.37 -36.85
CA ALA A 519 -14.48 10.52 -36.46
C ALA A 519 -13.16 11.25 -36.56
N HIS A 520 -12.95 11.96 -37.67
CA HIS A 520 -11.74 12.73 -37.92
C HIS A 520 -11.60 13.92 -36.92
N GLU A 521 -12.69 14.60 -36.64
CA GLU A 521 -12.72 15.70 -35.67
C GLU A 521 -12.39 15.19 -34.25
N LEU A 522 -13.04 14.12 -33.80
CA LEU A 522 -12.85 13.55 -32.47
C LEU A 522 -11.44 12.97 -32.26
N THR A 523 -10.80 12.46 -33.31
CA THR A 523 -9.47 11.85 -33.21
C THR A 523 -8.33 12.79 -33.52
N LEU A 524 -8.49 13.70 -34.47
CA LEU A 524 -7.44 14.60 -34.98
C LEU A 524 -7.67 16.06 -34.65
N SER A 525 -8.81 16.42 -34.03
CA SER A 525 -9.19 17.79 -33.66
C SER A 525 -9.10 18.80 -34.82
N ARG A 526 -9.39 18.32 -36.04
CA ARG A 526 -9.42 19.15 -37.25
C ARG A 526 -10.46 18.65 -38.24
N ALA A 527 -10.91 19.52 -39.13
CA ALA A 527 -11.84 19.14 -40.18
C ALA A 527 -11.19 18.17 -41.18
N LEU A 528 -12.01 17.24 -41.66
CA LEU A 528 -11.63 16.29 -42.73
C LEU A 528 -11.53 17.03 -44.07
N ALA A 529 -10.38 16.97 -44.74
CA ALA A 529 -10.19 17.57 -46.05
C ALA A 529 -10.93 16.80 -47.15
N PRO A 530 -11.39 17.45 -48.25
CA PRO A 530 -12.16 16.76 -49.30
C PRO A 530 -11.47 15.54 -49.89
N ASN A 531 -10.17 15.62 -50.16
CA ASN A 531 -9.38 14.51 -50.68
C ASN A 531 -9.25 13.35 -49.68
N GLN A 532 -9.22 13.66 -48.39
CA GLN A 532 -9.21 12.65 -47.32
C GLN A 532 -10.58 11.97 -47.17
N LEU A 533 -11.67 12.72 -47.36
CA LEU A 533 -13.01 12.18 -47.35
C LEU A 533 -13.20 11.17 -48.49
N THR A 534 -12.83 11.51 -49.71
CA THR A 534 -12.92 10.61 -50.87
C THR A 534 -12.13 9.31 -50.65
N LEU A 535 -10.94 9.41 -50.02
CA LEU A 535 -10.15 8.22 -49.70
C LEU A 535 -10.82 7.36 -48.62
N ALA A 536 -11.42 7.97 -47.59
CA ALA A 536 -12.08 7.26 -46.51
C ALA A 536 -13.40 6.62 -46.94
N GLU A 537 -14.14 7.23 -47.88
CA GLU A 537 -15.36 6.67 -48.48
C GLU A 537 -15.08 5.51 -49.44
N ALA A 538 -13.88 5.48 -50.03
CA ALA A 538 -13.44 4.40 -50.91
C ALA A 538 -12.89 3.18 -50.16
N PHE A 539 -12.54 3.31 -48.90
CA PHE A 539 -12.07 2.23 -48.05
C PHE A 539 -13.20 1.50 -47.36
#